data_70be204b6cb44b82c385a5315819a2c8
#
_entry.id   70be204b6cb44b82c385a5315819a2c8
#
_cell.length_a   1.000
_cell.length_b   1.000
_cell.length_c   1.000
_cell.angle_alpha   90.00
_cell.angle_beta   90.00
_cell.angle_gamma   90.00
#
_symmetry.space_group_name_H-M   'P 1'
#
loop_
_entity.id
_entity.type
_entity.pdbx_description
1 polymer ?
#
loop_
_entity_poly.entity_id
_entity_poly.type
_entity_poly.pdbx_seq_one_letter_code
_entity_poly.pdbx_strand_id
1 'polypeptide(L)'
;RRVVARQNGEAIFNTSISYHVEEEGMSHSLSMPEVISPEEATARNAQRDNNINIPRNMLDLFGVTRQRINERLPEVQEPVAQSWFKVIGPFDGCVRKQQAALAMISDFSLYSTAFSAFPYEQPEKVFIGASLDHAIWFHEVPDMSDWILYDTYSPWSGGARGYNRGSLWSRDRKLIASTAQEGLMRIRRARK
;
A
#
# COMPACT_ATOMS: atom_id res chain seq x y z
N ARG A 1 -13.31 -9.24 -16.92
CA ARG A 1 -14.23 -8.09 -17.08
C ARG A 1 -13.42 -6.80 -17.24
N ARG A 2 -13.96 -5.84 -18.00
CA ARG A 2 -13.41 -4.49 -18.10
C ARG A 2 -14.37 -3.51 -17.45
N VAL A 3 -13.81 -2.57 -16.65
CA VAL A 3 -14.57 -1.48 -16.03
C VAL A 3 -13.92 -0.16 -16.46
N VAL A 4 -14.75 0.81 -16.83
CA VAL A 4 -14.31 2.17 -17.18
C VAL A 4 -15.11 3.15 -16.36
N ALA A 5 -14.44 3.95 -15.53
CA ALA A 5 -15.07 5.07 -14.86
C ALA A 5 -14.98 6.32 -15.74
N ARG A 6 -16.08 7.06 -15.81
CA ARG A 6 -16.17 8.31 -16.60
C ARG A 6 -16.63 9.46 -15.72
N GLN A 7 -16.07 10.63 -15.96
CA GLN A 7 -16.48 11.88 -15.35
C GLN A 7 -16.63 12.93 -16.46
N ASN A 8 -17.75 13.60 -16.51
CA ASN A 8 -18.09 14.57 -17.57
C ASN A 8 -17.88 14.03 -19.00
N GLY A 9 -18.17 12.74 -19.23
CA GLY A 9 -17.99 12.07 -20.51
C GLY A 9 -16.59 11.50 -20.78
N GLU A 10 -15.57 11.99 -20.09
CA GLU A 10 -14.18 11.56 -20.24
C GLU A 10 -13.87 10.31 -19.39
N ALA A 11 -13.11 9.38 -19.96
CA ALA A 11 -12.63 8.21 -19.21
C ALA A 11 -11.50 8.62 -18.26
N ILE A 12 -11.73 8.50 -16.96
CA ILE A 12 -10.77 8.88 -15.91
C ILE A 12 -10.05 7.67 -15.28
N PHE A 13 -10.58 6.47 -15.46
CA PHE A 13 -10.02 5.24 -14.94
C PHE A 13 -10.50 4.05 -15.76
N ASN A 14 -9.64 3.07 -15.95
CA ASN A 14 -10.03 1.77 -16.50
C ASN A 14 -9.31 0.63 -15.77
N THR A 15 -9.98 -0.51 -15.65
CA THR A 15 -9.38 -1.73 -15.12
C THR A 15 -9.86 -2.96 -15.85
N SER A 16 -9.00 -3.97 -15.90
CA SER A 16 -9.33 -5.30 -16.40
C SER A 16 -9.22 -6.28 -15.24
N ILE A 17 -10.23 -7.13 -15.07
CA ILE A 17 -10.32 -8.12 -14.01
C ILE A 17 -10.47 -9.50 -14.63
N SER A 18 -9.55 -10.41 -14.31
CA SER A 18 -9.66 -11.84 -14.63
C SER A 18 -10.10 -12.62 -13.40
N TYR A 19 -10.76 -13.73 -13.63
CA TYR A 19 -11.22 -14.65 -12.59
C TYR A 19 -10.72 -16.04 -12.95
N HIS A 20 -10.34 -16.78 -11.93
CA HIS A 20 -9.98 -18.18 -12.04
C HIS A 20 -10.87 -19.03 -11.13
N VAL A 21 -11.25 -20.21 -11.59
CA VAL A 21 -11.91 -21.20 -10.73
C VAL A 21 -10.81 -21.96 -10.00
N GLU A 22 -11.00 -22.17 -8.70
CA GLU A 22 -10.03 -22.88 -7.89
C GLU A 22 -9.87 -24.32 -8.38
N GLU A 23 -8.63 -24.77 -8.55
CA GLU A 23 -8.26 -26.08 -9.05
C GLU A 23 -7.13 -26.65 -8.17
N GLU A 24 -7.05 -27.96 -8.09
CA GLU A 24 -5.91 -28.64 -7.44
C GLU A 24 -4.63 -28.45 -8.28
N GLY A 25 -3.51 -28.18 -7.57
CA GLY A 25 -2.22 -27.99 -8.24
C GLY A 25 -1.05 -27.93 -7.25
N MET A 26 0.15 -27.79 -7.79
CA MET A 26 1.34 -27.55 -6.98
C MET A 26 1.26 -26.15 -6.37
N SER A 27 1.65 -26.01 -5.10
CA SER A 27 1.62 -24.75 -4.38
C SER A 27 2.93 -24.44 -3.69
N HIS A 28 3.29 -23.16 -3.62
CA HIS A 28 4.35 -22.64 -2.78
C HIS A 28 4.07 -21.17 -2.47
N SER A 29 4.61 -20.68 -1.37
CA SER A 29 4.69 -19.25 -1.10
C SER A 29 6.00 -18.92 -0.41
N LEU A 30 6.42 -17.65 -0.49
CA LEU A 30 7.50 -17.14 0.36
C LEU A 30 7.05 -17.16 1.83
N SER A 31 8.01 -17.07 2.74
CA SER A 31 7.70 -16.84 4.14
C SER A 31 7.46 -15.35 4.41
N MET A 32 6.52 -15.04 5.29
CA MET A 32 6.31 -13.68 5.77
C MET A 32 7.59 -13.15 6.43
N PRO A 33 8.03 -11.92 6.16
CA PRO A 33 9.17 -11.34 6.84
C PRO A 33 8.95 -11.24 8.34
N GLU A 34 10.03 -11.30 9.12
CA GLU A 34 9.97 -11.07 10.56
C GLU A 34 9.81 -9.57 10.82
N VAL A 35 8.73 -9.22 11.50
CA VAL A 35 8.37 -7.85 11.84
C VAL A 35 7.78 -7.78 13.23
N ILE A 36 7.79 -6.61 13.85
CA ILE A 36 7.10 -6.37 15.12
C ILE A 36 5.59 -6.61 14.97
N SER A 37 4.96 -7.05 16.05
CA SER A 37 3.52 -7.29 16.06
C SER A 37 2.70 -6.00 15.81
N PRO A 38 1.46 -6.11 15.36
CA PRO A 38 0.60 -4.92 15.20
C PRO A 38 0.34 -4.20 16.53
N GLU A 39 0.30 -4.92 17.66
CA GLU A 39 0.16 -4.37 19.00
C GLU A 39 1.40 -3.53 19.38
N GLU A 40 2.59 -4.06 19.15
CA GLU A 40 3.85 -3.37 19.39
C GLU A 40 4.00 -2.15 18.48
N ALA A 41 3.67 -2.29 17.17
CA ALA A 41 3.66 -1.17 16.24
C ALA A 41 2.69 -0.06 16.68
N THR A 42 1.53 -0.43 17.22
CA THR A 42 0.54 0.51 17.76
C THR A 42 1.10 1.27 18.96
N ALA A 43 1.72 0.56 19.91
CA ALA A 43 2.32 1.17 21.10
C ALA A 43 3.46 2.13 20.73
N ARG A 44 4.34 1.74 19.79
CA ARG A 44 5.41 2.60 19.26
C ARG A 44 4.87 3.85 18.59
N ASN A 45 3.86 3.72 17.74
CA ASN A 45 3.31 4.85 17.00
C ASN A 45 2.52 5.82 17.90
N ALA A 46 1.94 5.34 19.00
CA ALA A 46 1.29 6.19 20.01
C ALA A 46 2.27 7.11 20.73
N GLN A 47 3.53 6.71 20.85
CA GLN A 47 4.59 7.48 21.52
C GLN A 47 5.28 8.49 20.57
N ARG A 48 5.06 8.36 19.27
CA ARG A 48 5.65 9.26 18.27
C ARG A 48 4.83 10.53 18.15
N ASP A 49 5.54 11.65 18.22
CA ASP A 49 4.95 12.96 17.95
C ASP A 49 4.38 13.00 16.52
N ASN A 50 3.11 13.37 16.41
CA ASN A 50 2.28 13.17 15.21
C ASN A 50 2.58 14.13 14.06
N ASN A 51 3.81 14.59 13.90
CA ASN A 51 4.21 15.59 12.91
C ASN A 51 4.38 15.06 11.46
N ILE A 52 4.06 13.82 11.18
CA ILE A 52 4.06 13.34 9.79
C ILE A 52 2.66 13.49 9.22
N ASN A 53 2.47 14.52 8.42
CA ASN A 53 1.27 14.87 7.67
C ASN A 53 0.89 13.83 6.59
N ILE A 54 0.55 12.61 7.00
CA ILE A 54 -0.42 11.85 6.21
C ILE A 54 -1.76 12.29 6.77
N PRO A 55 -2.69 12.77 5.93
CA PRO A 55 -4.00 13.12 6.43
C PRO A 55 -4.60 11.88 7.10
N ARG A 56 -4.61 11.83 8.44
CA ARG A 56 -5.34 10.81 9.22
C ARG A 56 -6.76 10.70 8.67
N ASN A 57 -7.30 11.81 8.24
CA ASN A 57 -8.64 11.98 7.67
C ASN A 57 -8.94 11.05 6.48
N MET A 58 -7.98 10.68 5.64
CA MET A 58 -8.26 9.77 4.53
C MET A 58 -8.44 8.32 5.01
N LEU A 59 -7.56 7.81 5.87
CA LEU A 59 -7.72 6.46 6.40
C LEU A 59 -8.97 6.37 7.29
N ASP A 60 -9.19 7.38 8.13
CA ASP A 60 -10.37 7.46 8.99
C ASP A 60 -11.67 7.56 8.17
N LEU A 61 -11.67 8.31 7.06
CA LEU A 61 -12.81 8.41 6.15
C LEU A 61 -13.21 7.06 5.56
N PHE A 62 -12.23 6.18 5.30
CA PHE A 62 -12.46 4.84 4.78
C PHE A 62 -12.56 3.77 5.88
N GLY A 63 -12.54 4.15 7.15
CA GLY A 63 -12.62 3.22 8.26
C GLY A 63 -11.44 2.24 8.33
N VAL A 64 -10.22 2.71 7.99
CA VAL A 64 -9.00 1.89 8.01
C VAL A 64 -8.00 2.46 9.00
N THR A 65 -7.43 1.62 9.85
CA THR A 65 -6.26 1.97 10.66
C THR A 65 -4.98 1.45 10.03
N ARG A 66 -3.89 2.20 10.22
CA ARG A 66 -2.55 1.86 9.74
C ARG A 66 -1.54 2.01 10.86
N GLN A 67 -0.71 1.00 11.04
CA GLN A 67 0.43 1.04 11.96
C GLN A 67 1.73 0.84 11.18
N ARG A 68 2.53 1.90 11.06
CA ARG A 68 3.81 1.85 10.35
C ARG A 68 4.84 1.09 11.19
N ILE A 69 5.63 0.23 10.56
CA ILE A 69 6.71 -0.55 11.17
C ILE A 69 8.05 0.18 10.97
N ASN A 70 8.40 0.50 9.73
CA ASN A 70 9.66 1.20 9.44
C ASN A 70 9.59 2.68 9.83
N GLU A 71 10.70 3.20 10.29
CA GLU A 71 10.90 4.63 10.47
C GLU A 71 11.26 5.27 9.13
N ARG A 72 10.80 6.49 8.92
CA ARG A 72 11.31 7.31 7.84
C ARG A 72 12.42 8.18 8.41
N LEU A 73 13.66 7.84 8.08
CA LEU A 73 14.83 8.58 8.50
C LEU A 73 15.11 9.74 7.54
N PRO A 74 15.80 10.81 7.98
CA PRO A 74 16.21 11.91 7.10
C PRO A 74 17.22 11.48 6.03
N GLU A 75 17.92 10.39 6.26
CA GLU A 75 18.96 9.86 5.39
C GLU A 75 18.38 8.97 4.27
N VAL A 76 19.20 8.67 3.27
CA VAL A 76 18.88 7.69 2.23
C VAL A 76 18.71 6.31 2.86
N GLN A 77 17.63 5.64 2.55
CA GLN A 77 17.29 4.32 3.08
C GLN A 77 17.10 3.31 1.96
N GLU A 78 17.12 2.03 2.32
CA GLU A 78 16.56 1.02 1.45
C GLU A 78 15.09 1.35 1.19
N PRO A 79 14.64 1.29 -0.08
CA PRO A 79 13.28 1.64 -0.45
C PRO A 79 12.28 0.52 -0.07
N VAL A 80 12.20 0.27 1.22
CA VAL A 80 11.29 -0.70 1.85
C VAL A 80 10.35 0.04 2.79
N ALA A 81 9.07 -0.32 2.75
CA ALA A 81 8.09 0.20 3.70
C ALA A 81 7.16 -0.92 4.15
N GLN A 82 6.99 -1.03 5.47
CA GLN A 82 6.17 -2.05 6.10
C GLN A 82 5.13 -1.40 6.99
N SER A 83 3.90 -1.86 6.89
CA SER A 83 2.79 -1.37 7.72
C SER A 83 1.76 -2.46 7.96
N TRP A 84 1.18 -2.47 9.16
CA TRP A 84 -0.03 -3.21 9.45
C TRP A 84 -1.25 -2.37 9.12
N PHE A 85 -2.24 -2.98 8.48
CA PHE A 85 -3.53 -2.37 8.16
C PHE A 85 -4.68 -3.21 8.72
N LYS A 86 -5.77 -2.55 9.09
CA LYS A 86 -7.00 -3.18 9.55
C LYS A 86 -8.19 -2.28 9.25
N VAL A 87 -9.33 -2.86 8.87
CA VAL A 87 -10.60 -2.12 8.79
C VAL A 87 -11.15 -1.90 10.20
N ILE A 88 -11.61 -0.68 10.50
CA ILE A 88 -12.18 -0.32 11.80
C ILE A 88 -13.69 -0.56 11.80
N GLY A 89 -14.20 -1.15 12.87
CA GLY A 89 -15.62 -1.40 13.08
C GLY A 89 -16.09 -2.73 12.49
N PRO A 90 -17.40 -2.99 12.56
CA PRO A 90 -17.96 -4.24 12.05
C PRO A 90 -17.87 -4.27 10.52
N PHE A 91 -17.15 -5.26 10.02
CA PHE A 91 -16.99 -5.47 8.60
C PHE A 91 -17.65 -6.80 8.22
N ASP A 92 -18.77 -6.74 7.51
CA ASP A 92 -19.47 -7.96 7.12
C ASP A 92 -18.70 -8.65 5.98
N GLY A 93 -18.32 -9.89 6.27
CA GLY A 93 -17.28 -10.64 5.59
C GLY A 93 -17.62 -11.26 4.24
N CYS A 94 -18.45 -10.67 3.38
CA CYS A 94 -18.58 -11.26 2.04
C CYS A 94 -17.26 -11.10 1.25
N VAL A 95 -16.82 -12.17 0.59
CA VAL A 95 -15.53 -12.26 -0.15
C VAL A 95 -15.28 -11.04 -1.03
N ARG A 96 -16.28 -10.57 -1.74
CA ARG A 96 -16.15 -9.41 -2.64
C ARG A 96 -15.82 -8.11 -1.90
N LYS A 97 -16.41 -7.90 -0.72
CA LYS A 97 -16.11 -6.73 0.11
C LYS A 97 -14.70 -6.83 0.71
N GLN A 98 -14.31 -8.00 1.17
CA GLN A 98 -12.97 -8.27 1.66
C GLN A 98 -11.91 -7.96 0.59
N GLN A 99 -12.09 -8.48 -0.62
CA GLN A 99 -11.19 -8.23 -1.74
C GLN A 99 -11.18 -6.75 -2.16
N ALA A 100 -12.34 -6.07 -2.18
CA ALA A 100 -12.41 -4.65 -2.52
C ALA A 100 -11.69 -3.78 -1.48
N ALA A 101 -11.83 -4.07 -0.18
CA ALA A 101 -11.12 -3.39 0.88
C ALA A 101 -9.61 -3.60 0.78
N LEU A 102 -9.16 -4.83 0.50
CA LEU A 102 -7.74 -5.11 0.29
C LEU A 102 -7.19 -4.38 -0.94
N ALA A 103 -7.93 -4.36 -2.05
CA ALA A 103 -7.53 -3.62 -3.26
C ALA A 103 -7.39 -2.12 -2.99
N MET A 104 -8.31 -1.53 -2.23
CA MET A 104 -8.23 -0.13 -1.81
C MET A 104 -6.99 0.13 -0.94
N ILE A 105 -6.76 -0.69 0.08
CA ILE A 105 -5.62 -0.54 0.99
C ILE A 105 -4.29 -0.70 0.25
N SER A 106 -4.22 -1.61 -0.72
CA SER A 106 -3.01 -1.88 -1.47
C SER A 106 -2.50 -0.68 -2.30
N ASP A 107 -3.38 0.26 -2.65
CA ASP A 107 -3.00 1.49 -3.38
C ASP A 107 -2.51 2.62 -2.45
N PHE A 108 -2.91 2.63 -1.16
CA PHE A 108 -2.65 3.78 -0.28
C PHE A 108 -1.19 4.16 -0.06
N SER A 109 -0.27 3.23 -0.14
CA SER A 109 1.13 3.53 0.21
C SER A 109 2.15 2.99 -0.76
N LEU A 110 1.73 2.20 -1.74
CA LEU A 110 2.64 1.45 -2.59
C LEU A 110 3.58 2.38 -3.38
N TYR A 111 3.04 3.35 -4.13
CA TYR A 111 3.86 4.26 -4.94
C TYR A 111 4.85 5.09 -4.11
N SER A 112 4.51 5.36 -2.85
CA SER A 112 5.35 6.17 -1.96
C SER A 112 6.60 5.43 -1.47
N THR A 113 6.69 4.12 -1.66
CA THR A 113 7.84 3.32 -1.24
C THR A 113 9.10 3.75 -1.96
N ALA A 114 9.03 4.10 -3.25
CA ALA A 114 10.17 4.59 -4.02
C ALA A 114 10.76 5.91 -3.47
N PHE A 115 9.95 6.73 -2.78
CA PHE A 115 10.44 7.97 -2.17
C PHE A 115 11.31 7.73 -0.95
N SER A 116 11.26 6.56 -0.31
CA SER A 116 12.13 6.26 0.83
C SER A 116 13.61 6.14 0.46
N ALA A 117 13.93 5.90 -0.81
CA ALA A 117 15.31 5.93 -1.31
C ALA A 117 15.93 7.34 -1.33
N PHE A 118 15.17 8.39 -1.03
CA PHE A 118 15.64 9.77 -1.10
C PHE A 118 15.51 10.48 0.25
N PRO A 119 16.42 11.43 0.55
CA PRO A 119 16.34 12.20 1.79
C PRO A 119 14.97 12.86 1.97
N TYR A 120 14.44 12.77 3.19
CA TYR A 120 13.11 13.31 3.52
C TYR A 120 13.09 14.84 3.50
N GLU A 121 14.15 15.48 4.00
CA GLU A 121 14.23 16.93 4.13
C GLU A 121 14.88 17.55 2.89
N GLN A 122 14.06 18.05 1.99
CA GLN A 122 14.49 18.88 0.86
C GLN A 122 13.54 20.08 0.75
N PRO A 123 13.67 21.11 1.61
CA PRO A 123 12.72 22.20 1.73
C PRO A 123 12.55 23.03 0.45
N GLU A 124 13.56 23.00 -0.42
CA GLU A 124 13.54 23.67 -1.73
C GLU A 124 12.87 22.87 -2.86
N LYS A 125 12.48 21.63 -2.58
CA LYS A 125 11.88 20.72 -3.56
C LYS A 125 10.47 20.32 -3.14
N VAL A 126 9.54 20.43 -4.07
CA VAL A 126 8.19 19.93 -3.92
C VAL A 126 8.07 18.65 -4.74
N PHE A 127 7.79 17.54 -4.05
CA PHE A 127 7.52 16.27 -4.72
C PHE A 127 6.06 16.21 -5.15
N ILE A 128 5.84 15.84 -6.41
CA ILE A 128 4.52 15.61 -6.97
C ILE A 128 4.48 14.13 -7.36
N GLY A 129 3.63 13.38 -6.69
CA GLY A 129 3.41 11.96 -6.95
C GLY A 129 1.99 11.68 -7.38
N ALA A 130 1.83 10.68 -8.22
CA ALA A 130 0.55 10.10 -8.58
C ALA A 130 0.77 8.65 -9.03
N SER A 131 -0.18 7.77 -8.75
CA SER A 131 -0.20 6.42 -9.31
C SER A 131 -0.42 6.50 -10.83
N LEU A 132 0.32 5.73 -11.61
CA LEU A 132 0.18 5.61 -13.06
C LEU A 132 -0.61 4.36 -13.42
N ASP A 133 -0.38 3.29 -12.72
CA ASP A 133 -1.10 2.02 -12.79
C ASP A 133 -1.18 1.37 -11.42
N HIS A 134 -1.90 0.28 -11.30
CA HIS A 134 -1.92 -0.58 -10.13
C HIS A 134 -2.39 -1.97 -10.52
N ALA A 135 -1.64 -2.99 -10.12
CA ALA A 135 -2.00 -4.38 -10.32
C ALA A 135 -2.03 -5.13 -8.98
N ILE A 136 -3.02 -5.99 -8.80
CA ILE A 136 -3.15 -6.87 -7.64
C ILE A 136 -3.53 -8.29 -8.07
N TRP A 137 -2.87 -9.27 -7.49
CA TRP A 137 -3.16 -10.70 -7.62
C TRP A 137 -3.59 -11.23 -6.25
N PHE A 138 -4.82 -11.70 -6.16
CA PHE A 138 -5.35 -12.34 -4.95
C PHE A 138 -4.96 -13.81 -4.96
N HIS A 139 -4.37 -14.29 -3.86
CA HIS A 139 -3.96 -15.67 -3.66
C HIS A 139 -4.90 -16.39 -2.70
N GLU A 140 -5.40 -15.65 -1.69
CA GLU A 140 -6.29 -16.14 -0.65
C GLU A 140 -7.41 -15.12 -0.40
N VAL A 141 -8.48 -15.55 0.26
CA VAL A 141 -9.53 -14.65 0.72
C VAL A 141 -9.03 -13.89 1.97
N PRO A 142 -8.92 -12.56 1.94
CA PRO A 142 -8.49 -11.81 3.10
C PRO A 142 -9.55 -11.77 4.19
N ASP A 143 -9.13 -11.65 5.45
CA ASP A 143 -9.96 -11.19 6.56
C ASP A 143 -9.54 -9.77 6.95
N MET A 144 -10.26 -8.77 6.44
CA MET A 144 -9.98 -7.36 6.69
C MET A 144 -10.39 -6.90 8.08
N SER A 145 -11.09 -7.74 8.87
CA SER A 145 -11.39 -7.49 10.28
C SER A 145 -10.21 -7.79 11.20
N ASP A 146 -9.18 -8.47 10.71
CA ASP A 146 -7.90 -8.67 11.40
C ASP A 146 -6.77 -7.88 10.71
N TRP A 147 -5.60 -7.87 11.33
CA TRP A 147 -4.43 -7.18 10.83
C TRP A 147 -3.81 -7.85 9.60
N ILE A 148 -3.55 -7.05 8.57
CA ILE A 148 -2.87 -7.43 7.35
C ILE A 148 -1.53 -6.70 7.30
N LEU A 149 -0.42 -7.43 7.19
CA LEU A 149 0.88 -6.84 6.92
C LEU A 149 0.99 -6.50 5.44
N TYR A 150 1.37 -5.28 5.13
CA TYR A 150 1.77 -4.86 3.80
C TYR A 150 3.27 -4.58 3.80
N ASP A 151 4.02 -5.46 3.15
CA ASP A 151 5.46 -5.37 2.94
C ASP A 151 5.73 -4.92 1.51
N THR A 152 6.33 -3.74 1.37
CA THR A 152 6.53 -3.08 0.07
C THR A 152 7.98 -2.72 -0.15
N TYR A 153 8.45 -2.83 -1.39
CA TYR A 153 9.78 -2.39 -1.80
C TYR A 153 9.78 -1.78 -3.19
N SER A 154 10.76 -0.92 -3.46
CA SER A 154 10.94 -0.30 -4.76
C SER A 154 12.30 -0.71 -5.34
N PRO A 155 12.34 -1.61 -6.33
CA PRO A 155 13.60 -2.06 -6.92
C PRO A 155 14.21 -1.03 -7.88
N TRP A 156 13.44 -0.01 -8.27
CA TRP A 156 13.89 0.96 -9.27
C TRP A 156 13.13 2.28 -9.20
N SER A 157 13.86 3.38 -9.44
CA SER A 157 13.28 4.68 -9.77
C SER A 157 14.16 5.43 -10.77
N GLY A 158 13.56 6.19 -11.68
CA GLY A 158 14.25 6.95 -12.72
C GLY A 158 13.26 7.60 -13.69
N GLY A 159 13.70 8.59 -14.47
CA GLY A 159 12.83 9.27 -15.44
C GLY A 159 11.56 9.87 -14.84
N ALA A 160 11.64 10.39 -13.61
CA ALA A 160 10.52 10.88 -12.81
C ALA A 160 9.43 9.82 -12.50
N ARG A 161 9.79 8.55 -12.41
CA ARG A 161 8.92 7.41 -12.05
C ARG A 161 9.60 6.53 -11.02
N GLY A 162 8.80 5.81 -10.23
CA GLY A 162 9.24 4.75 -9.34
C GLY A 162 8.41 3.51 -9.53
N TYR A 163 9.05 2.35 -9.65
CA TYR A 163 8.39 1.06 -9.71
C TYR A 163 8.41 0.42 -8.34
N ASN A 164 7.26 -0.08 -7.92
CA ASN A 164 7.06 -0.62 -6.58
C ASN A 164 6.37 -1.97 -6.65
N ARG A 165 6.70 -2.84 -5.70
CA ARG A 165 6.07 -4.15 -5.50
C ARG A 165 5.71 -4.31 -4.04
N GLY A 166 4.71 -5.15 -3.80
CA GLY A 166 4.29 -5.43 -2.43
C GLY A 166 3.68 -6.81 -2.27
N SER A 167 3.79 -7.31 -1.06
CA SER A 167 3.20 -8.56 -0.60
C SER A 167 2.31 -8.29 0.60
N LEU A 168 1.10 -8.81 0.58
CA LEU A 168 0.12 -8.66 1.66
C LEU A 168 -0.01 -10.01 2.37
N TRP A 169 0.14 -9.97 3.69
CA TRP A 169 0.19 -11.15 4.54
C TRP A 169 -0.90 -11.07 5.60
N SER A 170 -1.62 -12.15 5.81
CA SER A 170 -2.50 -12.28 6.96
C SER A 170 -1.69 -12.40 8.26
N ARG A 171 -2.35 -12.20 9.38
CA ARG A 171 -1.72 -12.33 10.71
C ARG A 171 -1.21 -13.76 10.98
N ASP A 172 -1.84 -14.78 10.42
CA ASP A 172 -1.42 -16.18 10.46
C ASP A 172 -0.34 -16.52 9.42
N ARG A 173 0.32 -15.50 8.84
CA ARG A 173 1.50 -15.58 7.98
C ARG A 173 1.26 -16.19 6.60
N LYS A 174 0.03 -16.15 6.09
CA LYS A 174 -0.30 -16.55 4.72
C LYS A 174 -0.14 -15.38 3.76
N LEU A 175 0.45 -15.60 2.60
CA LEU A 175 0.50 -14.63 1.52
C LEU A 175 -0.89 -14.55 0.86
N ILE A 176 -1.59 -13.46 1.09
CA ILE A 176 -2.98 -13.27 0.62
C ILE A 176 -3.07 -12.52 -0.70
N ALA A 177 -2.11 -11.65 -1.01
CA ALA A 177 -2.06 -10.97 -2.30
C ALA A 177 -0.66 -10.46 -2.62
N SER A 178 -0.41 -10.23 -3.91
CA SER A 178 0.78 -9.55 -4.43
C SER A 178 0.36 -8.32 -5.24
N THR A 179 1.19 -7.27 -5.22
CA THR A 179 0.92 -6.00 -5.91
C THR A 179 2.11 -5.52 -6.71
N ALA A 180 1.83 -4.72 -7.74
CA ALA A 180 2.84 -3.97 -8.47
C ALA A 180 2.24 -2.63 -8.93
N GLN A 181 3.07 -1.57 -8.94
CA GLN A 181 2.63 -0.24 -9.30
C GLN A 181 3.78 0.62 -9.82
N GLU A 182 3.57 1.33 -10.91
CA GLU A 182 4.42 2.45 -11.29
C GLU A 182 3.77 3.75 -10.80
N GLY A 183 4.57 4.62 -10.23
CA GLY A 183 4.14 5.93 -9.74
C GLY A 183 4.98 7.05 -10.30
N LEU A 184 4.37 8.21 -10.52
CA LEU A 184 5.03 9.44 -10.90
C LEU A 184 5.78 10.03 -9.71
N MET A 185 7.02 10.46 -9.93
CA MET A 185 7.91 11.05 -8.93
C MET A 185 8.55 12.35 -9.45
N ARG A 186 7.73 13.35 -9.73
CA ARG A 186 8.23 14.64 -10.23
C ARG A 186 8.75 15.52 -9.10
N ILE A 187 9.82 16.24 -9.41
CA ILE A 187 10.38 17.27 -8.54
C ILE A 187 10.12 18.62 -9.18
N ARG A 188 9.53 19.54 -8.43
CA ARG A 188 9.47 20.97 -8.77
C ARG A 188 10.29 21.76 -7.77
N ARG A 189 10.93 22.83 -8.23
CA ARG A 189 11.50 23.81 -7.31
C ARG A 189 10.34 24.54 -6.62
N ALA A 190 10.44 24.74 -5.31
CA ALA A 190 9.52 25.61 -4.61
C ALA A 190 9.57 27.01 -5.27
N ARG A 191 8.42 27.59 -5.57
CA ARG A 191 8.39 29.00 -5.98
C ARG A 191 8.83 29.84 -4.79
N LYS A 192 9.85 30.68 -4.98
CA LYS A 192 10.24 31.70 -4.02
C LYS A 192 9.12 32.71 -3.79
#